data_e4d775643e57a23c4628d561a60ceb63
#
_entry.id   e4d775643e57a23c4628d561a60ceb63
#
_cell.length_a   1.000
_cell.length_b   1.000
_cell.length_c   1.000
_cell.angle_alpha   90.00
_cell.angle_beta   90.00
_cell.angle_gamma   90.00
#
_symmetry.space_group_name_H-M   'P 1'
#
loop_
_entity.id
_entity.type
_entity.pdbx_description
1 polymer ?
#
loop_
_entity_poly.entity_id
_entity_poly.type
_entity_poly.pdbx_seq_one_letter_code
_entity_poly.pdbx_strand_id
1 'polypeptide(L)'
;PFLIDHRFYRQREGWEDVSDLFPVVPMTCTLQLFQEVASRLMPGKVPVGLESVRALRWLAVEPPIDVTINATVTGPDRVRVSVEGFSRGTVVFADEYPEPPAPDTTPLEGASVWGPTAWDLYHDRWAFHGPQYQGVREIGPLGPTGVQGTIEALAAPGALLDGAGQLVGHWVAMHT
;
A
#
# COMPACT_ATOMS: atom_id res chain seq x y z
N PRO A 1 -3.12 -16.59 -0.26
CA PRO A 1 -1.76 -16.82 0.28
C PRO A 1 -1.05 -15.51 0.61
N PHE A 2 -1.01 -14.50 -0.30
CA PHE A 2 -0.25 -13.25 -0.05
C PHE A 2 -0.80 -12.40 1.10
N LEU A 3 -2.09 -12.44 1.42
CA LEU A 3 -2.67 -11.67 2.51
C LEU A 3 -2.17 -12.10 3.90
N ILE A 4 -1.73 -13.34 4.05
CA ILE A 4 -1.10 -13.82 5.30
C ILE A 4 0.21 -13.09 5.58
N ASP A 5 0.88 -12.57 4.56
CA ASP A 5 2.09 -11.77 4.70
C ASP A 5 1.83 -10.31 5.10
N HIS A 6 0.55 -9.90 5.18
CA HIS A 6 0.14 -8.61 5.72
C HIS A 6 -0.67 -8.83 7.01
N ARG A 7 0.02 -9.17 8.10
CA ARG A 7 -0.54 -9.56 9.39
C ARG A 7 0.05 -8.75 10.55
N PHE A 8 -0.77 -8.26 11.42
CA PHE A 8 -0.32 -7.38 12.51
C PHE A 8 0.39 -8.12 13.63
N TYR A 9 0.00 -9.37 13.89
CA TYR A 9 0.54 -10.11 15.03
C TYR A 9 1.46 -11.25 14.58
N ARG A 10 2.46 -11.53 15.42
CA ARG A 10 3.36 -12.64 15.27
C ARG A 10 3.03 -13.68 16.34
N GLN A 11 2.91 -14.91 15.92
CA GLN A 11 2.76 -16.05 16.82
C GLN A 11 4.02 -16.92 16.77
N ARG A 12 4.17 -17.81 17.76
CA ARG A 12 5.24 -18.80 17.75
C ARG A 12 5.10 -19.71 16.54
N GLU A 13 6.22 -20.33 16.15
CA GLU A 13 6.23 -21.33 15.09
C GLU A 13 5.25 -22.47 15.40
N GLY A 14 4.51 -22.92 14.39
CA GLY A 14 3.49 -23.99 14.54
C GLY A 14 2.19 -23.52 15.20
N TRP A 15 1.93 -22.20 15.33
CA TRP A 15 0.63 -21.70 15.78
C TRP A 15 -0.45 -22.01 14.73
N GLU A 16 -1.50 -22.74 15.14
CA GLU A 16 -2.47 -23.31 14.21
C GLU A 16 -3.55 -22.32 13.76
N ASP A 17 -3.96 -21.40 14.64
CA ASP A 17 -5.04 -20.44 14.32
C ASP A 17 -4.50 -19.20 13.58
N VAL A 18 -4.76 -19.15 12.28
CA VAL A 18 -4.34 -18.04 11.43
C VAL A 18 -5.06 -16.74 11.79
N SER A 19 -6.26 -16.81 12.39
CA SER A 19 -6.99 -15.59 12.80
C SER A 19 -6.25 -14.81 13.88
N ASP A 20 -5.51 -15.48 14.75
CA ASP A 20 -4.69 -14.86 15.79
C ASP A 20 -3.49 -14.05 15.25
N LEU A 21 -3.16 -14.22 13.96
CA LEU A 21 -2.17 -13.41 13.25
C LEU A 21 -2.78 -12.08 12.77
N PHE A 22 -4.09 -12.00 12.74
CA PHE A 22 -4.88 -10.88 12.24
C PHE A 22 -4.43 -10.42 10.84
N PRO A 23 -4.54 -11.30 9.84
CA PRO A 23 -4.23 -10.92 8.46
C PRO A 23 -5.32 -9.98 7.92
N VAL A 24 -4.89 -8.89 7.30
CA VAL A 24 -5.78 -7.86 6.76
C VAL A 24 -5.42 -7.54 5.32
N VAL A 25 -6.41 -7.11 4.55
CA VAL A 25 -6.17 -6.58 3.21
C VAL A 25 -5.42 -5.25 3.33
N PRO A 26 -4.22 -5.11 2.72
CA PRO A 26 -3.53 -3.84 2.65
C PRO A 26 -4.40 -2.78 1.99
N MET A 27 -4.33 -1.53 2.47
CA MET A 27 -5.06 -0.44 1.80
C MET A 27 -4.59 -0.27 0.36
N THR A 28 -3.32 -0.48 0.09
CA THR A 28 -2.71 -0.42 -1.24
C THR A 28 -3.26 -1.48 -2.20
N CYS A 29 -3.53 -2.71 -1.71
CA CYS A 29 -4.26 -3.74 -2.45
C CYS A 29 -5.71 -3.28 -2.74
N THR A 30 -6.38 -2.65 -1.78
CA THR A 30 -7.73 -2.11 -1.97
C THR A 30 -7.75 -0.99 -3.04
N LEU A 31 -6.72 -0.14 -3.08
CA LEU A 31 -6.60 0.90 -4.11
C LEU A 31 -6.43 0.30 -5.51
N GLN A 32 -5.63 -0.74 -5.65
CA GLN A 32 -5.51 -1.48 -6.91
C GLN A 32 -6.86 -2.11 -7.31
N LEU A 33 -7.56 -2.75 -6.38
CA LEU A 33 -8.90 -3.30 -6.63
C LEU A 33 -9.88 -2.23 -7.09
N PHE A 34 -9.85 -1.02 -6.51
CA PHE A 34 -10.69 0.10 -6.96
C PHE A 34 -10.42 0.43 -8.43
N GLN A 35 -9.15 0.53 -8.82
CA GLN A 35 -8.77 0.82 -10.20
C GLN A 35 -9.25 -0.29 -11.15
N GLU A 36 -9.06 -1.56 -10.80
CA GLU A 36 -9.46 -2.71 -11.61
C GLU A 36 -10.98 -2.77 -11.81
N VAL A 37 -11.76 -2.55 -10.74
CA VAL A 37 -13.22 -2.56 -10.82
C VAL A 37 -13.73 -1.35 -11.61
N ALA A 38 -13.21 -0.16 -11.35
CA ALA A 38 -13.61 1.07 -12.04
C ALA A 38 -13.28 1.03 -13.53
N SER A 39 -12.15 0.45 -13.92
CA SER A 39 -11.72 0.34 -15.32
C SER A 39 -12.71 -0.47 -16.19
N ARG A 40 -13.44 -1.41 -15.59
CA ARG A 40 -14.50 -2.15 -16.29
C ARG A 40 -15.67 -1.26 -16.70
N LEU A 41 -15.88 -0.12 -16.02
CA LEU A 41 -16.93 0.85 -16.29
C LEU A 41 -16.49 2.00 -17.21
N MET A 42 -15.19 2.10 -17.48
CA MET A 42 -14.59 3.19 -18.26
C MET A 42 -13.70 2.64 -19.39
N PRO A 43 -14.31 1.89 -20.35
CA PRO A 43 -13.54 1.29 -21.44
C PRO A 43 -12.87 2.37 -22.29
N GLY A 44 -11.60 2.14 -22.67
CA GLY A 44 -10.80 3.08 -23.47
C GLY A 44 -10.16 4.22 -22.69
N LYS A 45 -10.35 4.28 -21.38
CA LYS A 45 -9.67 5.24 -20.50
C LYS A 45 -8.68 4.54 -19.55
N VAL A 46 -7.71 5.30 -19.07
CA VAL A 46 -6.70 4.83 -18.09
C VAL A 46 -6.93 5.48 -16.73
N PRO A 47 -6.78 4.73 -15.61
CA PRO A 47 -6.89 5.29 -14.27
C PRO A 47 -5.63 6.10 -13.96
N VAL A 48 -5.79 7.40 -13.70
CA VAL A 48 -4.66 8.34 -13.47
C VAL A 48 -4.62 8.89 -12.06
N GLY A 49 -5.64 8.62 -11.24
CA GLY A 49 -5.68 9.14 -9.88
C GLY A 49 -6.74 8.50 -9.00
N LEU A 50 -6.59 8.75 -7.71
CA LEU A 50 -7.53 8.35 -6.67
C LEU A 50 -7.83 9.57 -5.78
N GLU A 51 -9.11 9.86 -5.60
CA GLU A 51 -9.58 10.99 -4.81
C GLU A 51 -10.46 10.51 -3.65
N SER A 52 -10.49 11.29 -2.57
CA SER A 52 -11.41 11.09 -1.44
C SER A 52 -11.38 9.68 -0.85
N VAL A 53 -10.22 9.04 -0.88
CA VAL A 53 -10.03 7.71 -0.32
C VAL A 53 -10.23 7.74 1.19
N ARG A 54 -11.01 6.78 1.71
CA ARG A 54 -11.26 6.60 3.14
C ARG A 54 -11.20 5.12 3.49
N ALA A 55 -10.32 4.75 4.40
CA ALA A 55 -10.39 3.50 5.15
C ALA A 55 -11.34 3.73 6.34
N LEU A 56 -12.32 2.87 6.52
CA LEU A 56 -13.32 2.95 7.59
C LEU A 56 -13.00 1.96 8.71
N ARG A 57 -12.54 0.77 8.34
CA ARG A 57 -12.07 -0.28 9.25
C ARG A 57 -11.18 -1.27 8.51
N TRP A 58 -10.42 -2.04 9.26
CA TRP A 58 -9.61 -3.12 8.72
C TRP A 58 -10.48 -4.22 8.11
N LEU A 59 -10.12 -4.68 6.93
CA LEU A 59 -10.71 -5.85 6.28
C LEU A 59 -9.88 -7.07 6.66
N ALA A 60 -10.21 -7.70 7.80
CA ALA A 60 -9.63 -8.98 8.19
C ALA A 60 -10.12 -10.08 7.26
N VAL A 61 -9.25 -11.05 6.95
CA VAL A 61 -9.52 -12.12 5.98
C VAL A 61 -9.56 -13.52 6.59
N GLU A 62 -9.39 -13.59 7.91
CA GLU A 62 -9.58 -14.80 8.71
C GLU A 62 -10.51 -14.52 9.90
N PRO A 63 -11.61 -15.26 10.03
CA PRO A 63 -12.11 -16.22 9.04
C PRO A 63 -12.50 -15.53 7.72
N PRO A 64 -12.53 -16.26 6.59
CA PRO A 64 -12.93 -15.69 5.30
C PRO A 64 -14.31 -15.05 5.34
N ILE A 65 -14.46 -13.89 4.72
CA ILE A 65 -15.73 -13.18 4.61
C ILE A 65 -16.02 -12.78 3.17
N ASP A 66 -17.29 -12.78 2.80
CA ASP A 66 -17.75 -12.20 1.55
C ASP A 66 -17.87 -10.68 1.69
N VAL A 67 -17.44 -9.95 0.67
CA VAL A 67 -17.55 -8.49 0.61
C VAL A 67 -18.31 -8.05 -0.63
N THR A 68 -19.13 -7.02 -0.48
CA THR A 68 -19.81 -6.37 -1.60
C THR A 68 -18.98 -5.20 -2.09
N ILE A 69 -18.69 -5.18 -3.40
CA ILE A 69 -18.01 -4.07 -4.05
C ILE A 69 -19.03 -3.33 -4.92
N ASN A 70 -19.22 -2.04 -4.62
CA ASN A 70 -20.10 -1.18 -5.39
C ASN A 70 -19.23 -0.20 -6.21
N ALA A 71 -19.58 -0.03 -7.50
CA ALA A 71 -18.97 0.93 -8.39
C ALA A 71 -20.02 1.70 -9.18
N THR A 72 -19.89 3.02 -9.26
CA THR A 72 -20.84 3.89 -9.93
C THR A 72 -20.11 5.00 -10.68
N VAL A 73 -20.41 5.16 -11.96
CA VAL A 73 -19.94 6.31 -12.76
C VAL A 73 -20.60 7.59 -12.21
N THR A 74 -19.79 8.55 -11.82
CA THR A 74 -20.24 9.82 -11.23
C THR A 74 -19.93 11.05 -12.07
N GLY A 75 -19.23 10.85 -13.19
CA GLY A 75 -18.84 11.89 -14.14
C GLY A 75 -18.19 11.29 -15.38
N PRO A 76 -17.81 12.11 -16.36
CA PRO A 76 -17.23 11.64 -17.62
C PRO A 76 -15.86 10.97 -17.44
N ASP A 77 -15.22 11.21 -16.30
CA ASP A 77 -13.86 10.75 -15.96
C ASP A 77 -13.75 10.22 -14.51
N ARG A 78 -14.89 9.92 -13.86
CA ARG A 78 -14.89 9.53 -12.44
C ARG A 78 -15.80 8.35 -12.16
N VAL A 79 -15.26 7.39 -11.41
CA VAL A 79 -16.01 6.25 -10.87
C VAL A 79 -15.82 6.21 -9.36
N ARG A 80 -16.92 6.29 -8.61
CA ARG A 80 -16.91 6.03 -7.16
C ARG A 80 -16.92 4.52 -6.94
N VAL A 81 -16.01 4.06 -6.08
CA VAL A 81 -15.92 2.64 -5.69
C VAL A 81 -15.95 2.53 -4.17
N SER A 82 -16.57 1.47 -3.66
CA SER A 82 -16.53 1.14 -2.24
C SER A 82 -16.50 -0.37 -2.03
N VAL A 83 -15.76 -0.80 -1.02
CA VAL A 83 -15.94 -2.10 -0.34
C VAL A 83 -16.84 -1.81 0.84
N GLU A 84 -18.07 -2.36 0.81
CA GLU A 84 -19.14 -2.00 1.74
C GLU A 84 -18.71 -2.19 3.21
N GLY A 85 -18.82 -1.11 3.99
CA GLY A 85 -18.44 -1.09 5.40
C GLY A 85 -16.93 -1.01 5.68
N PHE A 86 -16.04 -1.10 4.67
CA PHE A 86 -14.58 -1.14 4.87
C PHE A 86 -13.85 0.07 4.30
N SER A 87 -14.14 0.42 3.05
CA SER A 87 -13.41 1.50 2.37
C SER A 87 -14.22 2.11 1.23
N ARG A 88 -13.84 3.31 0.81
CA ARG A 88 -14.41 3.98 -0.37
C ARG A 88 -13.41 4.95 -0.97
N GLY A 89 -13.60 5.28 -2.24
CA GLY A 89 -12.82 6.27 -2.97
C GLY A 89 -13.41 6.59 -4.32
N THR A 90 -12.78 7.48 -5.04
CA THR A 90 -13.11 7.82 -6.43
C THR A 90 -11.89 7.60 -7.28
N VAL A 91 -12.03 6.82 -8.35
CA VAL A 91 -11.01 6.65 -9.38
C VAL A 91 -11.21 7.71 -10.45
N VAL A 92 -10.14 8.40 -10.79
CA VAL A 92 -10.09 9.43 -11.85
C VAL A 92 -9.45 8.83 -13.07
N PHE A 93 -10.04 9.10 -14.23
CA PHE A 93 -9.62 8.60 -15.52
C PHE A 93 -9.19 9.71 -16.47
N ALA A 94 -8.32 9.37 -17.42
CA ALA A 94 -7.96 10.19 -18.57
C ALA A 94 -7.92 9.32 -19.83
N ASP A 95 -7.79 9.92 -20.99
CA ASP A 95 -7.65 9.20 -22.26
C ASP A 95 -6.27 8.53 -22.39
N GLU A 96 -5.25 9.13 -21.75
CA GLU A 96 -3.89 8.61 -21.68
C GLU A 96 -3.23 8.94 -20.34
N TYR A 97 -2.16 8.24 -20.00
CA TYR A 97 -1.36 8.60 -18.83
C TYR A 97 -0.64 9.94 -19.06
N PRO A 98 -0.60 10.82 -18.05
CA PRO A 98 0.19 12.03 -18.13
C PRO A 98 1.68 11.67 -18.26
N GLU A 99 2.44 12.59 -18.83
CA GLU A 99 3.90 12.47 -18.82
C GLU A 99 4.41 12.29 -17.39
N PRO A 100 5.33 11.35 -17.13
CA PRO A 100 5.88 11.17 -15.79
C PRO A 100 6.63 12.46 -15.39
N PRO A 101 6.52 12.87 -14.11
CA PRO A 101 7.31 14.00 -13.63
C PRO A 101 8.80 13.70 -13.77
N ALA A 102 9.59 14.75 -13.98
CA ALA A 102 11.04 14.63 -13.96
C ALA A 102 11.49 14.05 -12.61
N PRO A 103 12.49 13.16 -12.58
CA PRO A 103 13.01 12.64 -11.32
C PRO A 103 13.51 13.78 -10.44
N ASP A 104 13.09 13.81 -9.18
CA ASP A 104 13.66 14.71 -8.20
C ASP A 104 14.98 14.10 -7.69
N THR A 105 16.08 14.73 -8.07
CA THR A 105 17.44 14.34 -7.67
C THR A 105 18.01 15.26 -6.60
N THR A 106 17.19 16.15 -6.03
CA THR A 106 17.63 17.09 -4.99
C THR A 106 18.08 16.31 -3.76
N PRO A 107 19.30 16.52 -3.26
CA PRO A 107 19.75 15.90 -2.03
C PRO A 107 18.86 16.32 -0.84
N LEU A 108 18.56 15.40 0.04
CA LEU A 108 17.84 15.72 1.28
C LEU A 108 18.75 16.55 2.20
N GLU A 109 18.34 17.76 2.53
CA GLU A 109 19.08 18.61 3.46
C GLU A 109 19.14 17.99 4.85
N GLY A 110 20.32 18.05 5.50
CA GLY A 110 20.54 17.49 6.84
C GLY A 110 20.40 15.98 6.92
N ALA A 111 20.37 15.29 5.77
CA ALA A 111 20.21 13.85 5.75
C ALA A 111 21.47 13.13 6.21
N SER A 112 21.27 12.05 6.93
CA SER A 112 22.32 11.11 7.34
C SER A 112 21.94 9.69 6.98
N VAL A 113 22.96 8.84 6.78
CA VAL A 113 22.77 7.40 6.61
C VAL A 113 22.83 6.76 8.00
N TRP A 114 21.87 7.12 8.85
CA TRP A 114 21.77 6.55 10.20
C TRP A 114 20.37 5.98 10.39
N GLY A 115 20.31 4.80 10.97
CA GLY A 115 19.05 4.12 11.24
C GLY A 115 19.10 2.63 10.88
N PRO A 116 17.98 1.93 11.07
CA PRO A 116 17.83 0.55 10.66
C PRO A 116 18.06 0.36 9.16
N THR A 117 18.69 -0.76 8.81
CA THR A 117 18.79 -1.20 7.42
C THR A 117 17.47 -1.79 6.93
N ALA A 118 17.35 -2.06 5.63
CA ALA A 118 16.18 -2.77 5.09
C ALA A 118 16.03 -4.18 5.70
N TRP A 119 17.14 -4.82 6.10
CA TRP A 119 17.11 -6.09 6.81
C TRP A 119 16.51 -5.92 8.21
N ASP A 120 16.97 -4.92 8.98
CA ASP A 120 16.47 -4.63 10.33
C ASP A 120 14.97 -4.26 10.30
N LEU A 121 14.54 -3.53 9.24
CA LEU A 121 13.13 -3.15 9.06
C LEU A 121 12.18 -4.34 9.19
N TYR A 122 12.56 -5.49 8.64
CA TYR A 122 11.73 -6.69 8.64
C TYR A 122 12.11 -7.68 9.76
N HIS A 123 13.39 -7.84 10.03
CA HIS A 123 13.88 -8.77 11.04
C HIS A 123 13.51 -8.31 12.45
N ASP A 124 13.74 -7.06 12.78
CA ASP A 124 13.42 -6.47 14.08
C ASP A 124 11.98 -5.97 14.17
N ARG A 125 11.21 -6.19 13.08
CA ARG A 125 9.80 -5.87 12.98
C ARG A 125 9.43 -4.39 13.18
N TRP A 126 10.25 -3.52 12.68
CA TRP A 126 9.84 -2.13 12.45
C TRP A 126 8.69 -2.07 11.42
N ALA A 127 8.69 -3.00 10.44
CA ALA A 127 7.56 -3.30 9.58
C ALA A 127 7.08 -4.74 9.83
N PHE A 128 5.76 -4.93 9.96
CA PHE A 128 5.15 -6.22 10.30
C PHE A 128 5.00 -7.17 9.10
N HIS A 129 5.36 -6.73 7.91
CA HIS A 129 5.11 -7.38 6.63
C HIS A 129 5.90 -8.69 6.47
N GLY A 130 5.28 -9.68 5.84
CA GLY A 130 5.92 -10.92 5.40
C GLY A 130 6.52 -10.79 4.00
N PRO A 131 7.18 -11.88 3.49
CA PRO A 131 8.01 -11.84 2.29
C PRO A 131 7.37 -11.24 1.04
N GLN A 132 6.07 -11.41 0.82
CA GLN A 132 5.39 -10.91 -0.37
C GLN A 132 5.11 -9.39 -0.34
N TYR A 133 5.35 -8.74 0.81
CA TYR A 133 5.26 -7.30 1.00
C TYR A 133 6.58 -6.68 1.51
N GLN A 134 7.64 -7.44 1.60
CA GLN A 134 8.98 -6.97 1.97
C GLN A 134 9.69 -6.36 0.75
N GLY A 135 9.13 -5.28 0.18
CA GLY A 135 9.64 -4.66 -1.04
C GLY A 135 10.80 -3.67 -0.83
N VAL A 136 10.99 -3.14 0.38
CA VAL A 136 12.10 -2.23 0.65
C VAL A 136 13.42 -3.01 0.63
N ARG A 137 14.35 -2.62 -0.26
CA ARG A 137 15.66 -3.27 -0.42
C ARG A 137 16.79 -2.47 0.19
N GLU A 138 16.66 -1.16 0.15
CA GLU A 138 17.63 -0.24 0.75
C GLU A 138 16.91 0.91 1.42
N ILE A 139 17.39 1.30 2.59
CA ILE A 139 17.02 2.55 3.25
C ILE A 139 18.26 3.43 3.16
N GLY A 140 18.15 4.50 2.41
CA GLY A 140 19.23 5.47 2.18
C GLY A 140 19.18 6.64 3.16
N PRO A 141 19.64 7.81 2.73
CA PRO A 141 19.62 9.00 3.56
C PRO A 141 18.22 9.32 4.09
N LEU A 142 18.18 9.68 5.38
CA LEU A 142 17.01 10.09 6.11
C LEU A 142 17.24 11.48 6.67
N GLY A 143 16.37 12.42 6.36
CA GLY A 143 16.46 13.81 6.76
C GLY A 143 15.14 14.37 7.30
N PRO A 144 15.15 15.63 7.76
CA PRO A 144 13.95 16.26 8.33
C PRO A 144 12.75 16.31 7.38
N THR A 145 13.00 16.31 6.08
CA THR A 145 11.98 16.49 5.03
C THR A 145 11.64 15.22 4.26
N GLY A 146 12.31 14.10 4.54
CA GLY A 146 12.04 12.86 3.81
C GLY A 146 13.05 11.75 4.02
N VAL A 147 12.86 10.68 3.26
CA VAL A 147 13.68 9.49 3.21
C VAL A 147 13.89 9.08 1.76
N GLN A 148 15.06 8.55 1.45
CA GLN A 148 15.33 7.88 0.17
C GLN A 148 15.49 6.38 0.40
N GLY A 149 15.14 5.59 -0.60
CA GLY A 149 15.31 4.14 -0.53
C GLY A 149 15.03 3.47 -1.87
N THR A 150 15.40 2.20 -1.97
CA THR A 150 15.13 1.35 -3.12
C THR A 150 14.01 0.38 -2.80
N ILE A 151 12.99 0.33 -3.66
CA ILE A 151 11.86 -0.57 -3.54
C ILE A 151 11.81 -1.49 -4.75
N GLU A 152 11.73 -2.79 -4.51
CA GLU A 152 11.47 -3.79 -5.53
C GLU A 152 9.95 -3.94 -5.74
N ALA A 153 9.54 -3.97 -7.01
CA ALA A 153 8.16 -4.27 -7.39
C ALA A 153 7.89 -5.79 -7.21
N LEU A 154 7.27 -6.15 -6.10
CA LEU A 154 6.85 -7.53 -5.83
C LEU A 154 5.52 -7.85 -6.52
N ALA A 155 5.25 -9.15 -6.70
CA ALA A 155 4.05 -9.61 -7.43
C ALA A 155 2.73 -9.46 -6.66
N ALA A 156 2.78 -9.31 -5.33
CA ALA A 156 1.55 -9.17 -4.54
C ALA A 156 0.83 -7.85 -4.89
N PRO A 157 -0.51 -7.86 -4.98
CA PRO A 157 -1.29 -6.66 -5.30
C PRO A 157 -1.01 -5.50 -4.33
N GLY A 158 -0.72 -4.32 -4.87
CA GLY A 158 -0.43 -3.12 -4.09
C GLY A 158 0.95 -3.07 -3.44
N ALA A 159 1.79 -4.12 -3.57
CA ALA A 159 3.06 -4.26 -2.85
C ALA A 159 4.06 -3.11 -3.13
N LEU A 160 4.12 -2.59 -4.36
CA LEU A 160 5.00 -1.46 -4.68
C LEU A 160 4.62 -0.19 -3.89
N LEU A 161 3.35 0.16 -3.90
CA LEU A 161 2.84 1.31 -3.15
C LEU A 161 2.93 1.08 -1.64
N ASP A 162 2.75 -0.17 -1.20
CA ASP A 162 2.91 -0.56 0.20
C ASP A 162 4.36 -0.37 0.66
N GLY A 163 5.33 -0.78 -0.14
CA GLY A 163 6.75 -0.53 0.11
C GLY A 163 7.09 0.96 0.25
N ALA A 164 6.48 1.83 -0.56
CA ALA A 164 6.61 3.28 -0.39
C ALA A 164 6.02 3.75 0.95
N GLY A 165 4.85 3.21 1.33
CA GLY A 165 4.23 3.45 2.63
C GLY A 165 5.10 3.01 3.81
N GLN A 166 5.81 1.89 3.67
CA GLN A 166 6.74 1.39 4.68
C GLN A 166 7.93 2.35 4.89
N LEU A 167 8.51 2.91 3.81
CA LEU A 167 9.56 3.92 3.91
C LEU A 167 9.07 5.19 4.60
N VAL A 168 7.88 5.70 4.23
CA VAL A 168 7.29 6.86 4.90
C VAL A 168 6.99 6.56 6.37
N GLY A 169 6.43 5.39 6.67
CA GLY A 169 6.17 4.96 8.05
C GLY A 169 7.45 4.89 8.88
N HIS A 170 8.52 4.37 8.31
CA HIS A 170 9.83 4.35 8.95
C HIS A 170 10.34 5.77 9.22
N TRP A 171 10.28 6.65 8.23
CA TRP A 171 10.67 8.06 8.38
C TRP A 171 9.88 8.76 9.49
N VAL A 172 8.56 8.57 9.54
CA VAL A 172 7.71 9.12 10.61
C VAL A 172 8.16 8.60 11.98
N ALA A 173 8.37 7.28 12.12
CA ALA A 173 8.78 6.66 13.39
C ALA A 173 10.13 7.15 13.92
N MET A 174 11.02 7.58 13.01
CA MET A 174 12.34 8.10 13.38
C MET A 174 12.33 9.60 13.76
N HIS A 175 11.20 10.30 13.54
CA HIS A 175 11.06 11.74 13.79
C HIS A 175 10.01 12.08 14.86
N THR A 176 9.35 11.07 15.44
CA THR A 176 8.36 11.22 16.53
C THR A 176 8.85 10.63 17.84
#